data_56a75d6ec37e55506a61f7cede269560
#
_entry.id   56a75d6ec37e55506a61f7cede269560
#
_cell.length_a   1.000
_cell.length_b   1.000
_cell.length_c   1.000
_cell.angle_alpha   90.00
_cell.angle_beta   90.00
_cell.angle_gamma   90.00
#
_symmetry.space_group_name_H-M   'P 1'
#
loop_
_entity.id
_entity.type
_entity.pdbx_description
1 polymer ?
#
loop_
_entity_poly.entity_id
_entity_poly.type
_entity_poly.pdbx_seq_one_letter_code
_entity_poly.pdbx_strand_id
1 'polypeptide(L)'
;MDFQKFFKEHFFKKFKTLFIKQPKYLLDIKYYPEYLSFNEFDSRKEQILSSLLLDFSDRKYFPQALHPVLIPKPDGSLRLICIPSIQDRLVQQIILEYIREKYPEKYKLATDYDFSSKKEEGGAIKARCVALGFRNQYSHVLKTDISAFFDNLDRKIIKKNIDIQIGIKEIDFILEKIINIDIKLPPPHSIESKEFEFLKSKKGKGIRQGMPMSSFFASLYLYDFDNFMNIKNIKYVRYADDLIVFCSSYKQAKQNLLLIKDELIKIKLTVPDLEERTKTKIVKNQSIDFLGLEFRYTGKYFRSFIPNSTFEKVSTKLLAYDSLNKNIKRQKNFPDVIQDINYITNGYKAAFSDACNTSELDKEISEIKTKVFSKLMSSIDIDINTLSARQKKFFFSL
;
A
#
# COMPACT_ATOMS: atom_id res chain seq x y z
N MET A 1 -1.80 -22.17 -21.96
CA MET A 1 -3.21 -21.85 -21.66
C MET A 1 -3.37 -20.40 -22.05
N ASP A 2 -4.33 -20.12 -22.89
CA ASP A 2 -4.58 -18.76 -23.38
C ASP A 2 -4.99 -17.84 -22.21
N PHE A 3 -4.41 -16.64 -22.16
CA PHE A 3 -4.73 -15.63 -21.15
C PHE A 3 -6.25 -15.34 -21.10
N GLN A 4 -6.92 -15.29 -22.23
CA GLN A 4 -8.35 -15.03 -22.28
C GLN A 4 -9.19 -16.10 -21.56
N LYS A 5 -8.81 -17.37 -21.68
CA LYS A 5 -9.46 -18.47 -20.95
C LYS A 5 -9.26 -18.31 -19.45
N PHE A 6 -8.01 -18.03 -19.03
CA PHE A 6 -7.69 -17.75 -17.64
C PHE A 6 -8.46 -16.55 -17.10
N PHE A 7 -8.53 -15.47 -17.89
CA PHE A 7 -9.25 -14.25 -17.52
C PHE A 7 -10.74 -14.52 -17.28
N LYS A 8 -11.38 -15.25 -18.21
CA LYS A 8 -12.80 -15.64 -18.09
C LYS A 8 -13.08 -16.47 -16.84
N GLU A 9 -12.21 -17.44 -16.53
CA GLU A 9 -12.36 -18.32 -15.35
C GLU A 9 -12.24 -17.55 -14.03
N HIS A 10 -11.43 -16.47 -13.97
CA HIS A 10 -11.15 -15.73 -12.74
C HIS A 10 -12.00 -14.47 -12.55
N PHE A 11 -12.64 -13.96 -13.62
CA PHE A 11 -13.31 -12.65 -13.62
C PHE A 11 -14.39 -12.52 -12.53
N PHE A 12 -15.36 -13.41 -12.51
CA PHE A 12 -16.47 -13.33 -11.55
C PHE A 12 -16.03 -13.55 -10.11
N LYS A 13 -15.09 -14.46 -9.86
CA LYS A 13 -14.54 -14.71 -8.54
C LYS A 13 -13.81 -13.47 -8.00
N LYS A 14 -13.01 -12.81 -8.85
CA LYS A 14 -12.30 -11.58 -8.47
C LYS A 14 -13.27 -10.42 -8.24
N PHE A 15 -14.24 -10.24 -9.12
CA PHE A 15 -15.26 -9.21 -8.95
C PHE A 15 -16.03 -9.42 -7.64
N LYS A 16 -16.52 -10.63 -7.35
CA LYS A 16 -17.20 -10.95 -6.10
C LYS A 16 -16.35 -10.59 -4.89
N THR A 17 -15.05 -10.89 -4.93
CA THR A 17 -14.13 -10.56 -3.84
C THR A 17 -13.98 -9.04 -3.65
N LEU A 18 -13.93 -8.27 -4.74
CA LEU A 18 -13.89 -6.81 -4.68
C LEU A 18 -15.21 -6.22 -4.15
N PHE A 19 -16.34 -6.73 -4.63
CA PHE A 19 -17.67 -6.27 -4.29
C PHE A 19 -17.98 -6.44 -2.79
N ILE A 20 -17.72 -7.63 -2.23
CA ILE A 20 -17.98 -7.94 -0.82
C ILE A 20 -17.14 -7.06 0.13
N LYS A 21 -15.94 -6.65 -0.31
CA LYS A 21 -15.05 -5.79 0.50
C LYS A 21 -15.46 -4.32 0.53
N GLN A 22 -16.44 -3.92 -0.31
CA GLN A 22 -16.88 -2.53 -0.32
C GLN A 22 -17.93 -2.29 0.78
N PRO A 23 -17.83 -1.19 1.54
CA PRO A 23 -18.92 -0.74 2.39
C PRO A 23 -20.18 -0.48 1.55
N LYS A 24 -21.36 -0.84 2.09
CA LYS A 24 -22.63 -0.71 1.34
C LYS A 24 -22.88 0.70 0.81
N TYR A 25 -22.56 1.73 1.58
CA TYR A 25 -22.73 3.13 1.20
C TYR A 25 -21.82 3.59 0.05
N LEU A 26 -20.80 2.79 -0.34
CA LEU A 26 -19.92 3.09 -1.47
C LEU A 26 -20.30 2.35 -2.76
N LEU A 27 -21.29 1.45 -2.71
CA LEU A 27 -21.63 0.60 -3.87
C LEU A 27 -22.19 1.40 -5.07
N ASP A 28 -22.85 2.54 -4.80
CA ASP A 28 -23.42 3.42 -5.84
C ASP A 28 -22.54 4.64 -6.18
N ILE A 29 -21.38 4.78 -5.50
CA ILE A 29 -20.49 5.91 -5.76
C ILE A 29 -19.70 5.71 -7.04
N LYS A 30 -19.69 6.77 -7.88
CA LYS A 30 -18.83 6.90 -9.05
C LYS A 30 -17.75 7.93 -8.81
N TYR A 31 -16.52 7.58 -9.06
CA TYR A 31 -15.41 8.55 -8.99
C TYR A 31 -15.38 9.50 -10.20
N TYR A 32 -15.84 9.03 -11.35
CA TYR A 32 -16.07 9.83 -12.55
C TYR A 32 -17.43 9.47 -13.17
N PRO A 33 -18.08 10.39 -13.88
CA PRO A 33 -19.35 10.11 -14.57
C PRO A 33 -19.26 8.91 -15.52
N GLU A 34 -18.13 8.72 -16.18
CA GLU A 34 -17.85 7.60 -17.09
C GLU A 34 -17.51 6.29 -16.39
N TYR A 35 -17.20 6.30 -15.08
CA TYR A 35 -16.97 5.09 -14.32
C TYR A 35 -18.30 4.46 -13.92
N LEU A 36 -18.33 3.14 -13.92
CA LEU A 36 -19.44 2.41 -13.33
C LEU A 36 -19.28 2.36 -11.80
N SER A 37 -20.40 2.50 -11.10
CA SER A 37 -20.46 2.13 -9.67
C SER A 37 -20.38 0.60 -9.54
N PHE A 38 -20.19 0.08 -8.33
CA PHE A 38 -20.15 -1.37 -8.09
C PHE A 38 -21.48 -2.04 -8.45
N ASN A 39 -22.64 -1.42 -8.16
CA ASN A 39 -23.96 -1.95 -8.52
C ASN A 39 -24.20 -1.92 -10.02
N GLU A 40 -23.84 -0.85 -10.71
CA GLU A 40 -23.93 -0.79 -12.17
C GLU A 40 -23.00 -1.80 -12.85
N PHE A 41 -21.80 -2.00 -12.32
CA PHE A 41 -20.87 -3.01 -12.82
C PHE A 41 -21.45 -4.41 -12.63
N ASP A 42 -22.03 -4.71 -11.45
CA ASP A 42 -22.64 -6.01 -11.17
C ASP A 42 -23.78 -6.34 -12.14
N SER A 43 -24.62 -5.36 -12.46
CA SER A 43 -25.73 -5.55 -13.43
C SER A 43 -25.26 -5.78 -14.86
N ARG A 44 -24.06 -5.35 -15.23
CA ARG A 44 -23.50 -5.42 -16.60
C ARG A 44 -22.29 -6.35 -16.74
N LYS A 45 -21.90 -7.07 -15.69
CA LYS A 45 -20.65 -7.83 -15.64
C LYS A 45 -20.45 -8.84 -16.78
N GLU A 46 -21.53 -9.48 -17.25
CA GLU A 46 -21.49 -10.42 -18.38
C GLU A 46 -21.14 -9.71 -19.71
N GLN A 47 -21.76 -8.55 -19.95
CA GLN A 47 -21.49 -7.73 -21.14
C GLN A 47 -20.08 -7.17 -21.10
N ILE A 48 -19.62 -6.70 -19.92
CA ILE A 48 -18.27 -6.19 -19.72
C ILE A 48 -17.24 -7.28 -19.98
N LEU A 49 -17.46 -8.49 -19.45
CA LEU A 49 -16.56 -9.63 -19.71
C LEU A 49 -16.46 -9.92 -21.21
N SER A 50 -17.61 -9.99 -21.90
CA SER A 50 -17.65 -10.26 -23.34
C SER A 50 -16.90 -9.18 -24.14
N SER A 51 -17.11 -7.90 -23.80
CA SER A 51 -16.38 -6.78 -24.42
C SER A 51 -14.87 -6.86 -24.19
N LEU A 52 -14.44 -7.14 -22.96
CA LEU A 52 -13.01 -7.27 -22.62
C LEU A 52 -12.33 -8.41 -23.39
N LEU A 53 -13.00 -9.56 -23.53
CA LEU A 53 -12.46 -10.68 -24.29
C LEU A 53 -12.29 -10.34 -25.77
N LEU A 54 -13.22 -9.59 -26.37
CA LEU A 54 -13.07 -9.06 -27.73
C LEU A 54 -11.91 -8.07 -27.83
N ASP A 55 -11.83 -7.12 -26.89
CA ASP A 55 -10.74 -6.14 -26.85
C ASP A 55 -9.36 -6.80 -26.70
N PHE A 56 -9.26 -7.90 -25.95
CA PHE A 56 -8.00 -8.67 -25.83
C PHE A 56 -7.69 -9.41 -27.13
N SER A 57 -8.70 -10.01 -27.77
CA SER A 57 -8.56 -10.69 -29.06
C SER A 57 -8.06 -9.75 -30.15
N ASP A 58 -8.64 -8.60 -30.21
CA ASP A 58 -8.33 -7.56 -31.20
C ASP A 58 -7.10 -6.71 -30.84
N ARG A 59 -6.50 -6.91 -29.65
CA ARG A 59 -5.42 -6.08 -29.07
C ARG A 59 -5.83 -4.60 -28.94
N LYS A 60 -7.12 -4.33 -28.73
CA LYS A 60 -7.71 -2.99 -28.63
C LYS A 60 -7.96 -2.54 -27.20
N TYR A 61 -7.73 -3.39 -26.19
CA TYR A 61 -7.92 -2.99 -24.81
C TYR A 61 -7.16 -1.69 -24.50
N PHE A 62 -7.89 -0.75 -23.93
CA PHE A 62 -7.34 0.52 -23.46
C PHE A 62 -7.91 0.85 -22.08
N PRO A 63 -7.05 0.99 -21.03
CA PRO A 63 -7.53 1.31 -19.70
C PRO A 63 -8.08 2.73 -19.63
N GLN A 64 -9.09 2.92 -18.78
CA GLN A 64 -9.65 4.25 -18.52
C GLN A 64 -8.66 5.12 -17.74
N ALA A 65 -8.71 6.45 -17.94
CA ALA A 65 -7.88 7.39 -17.19
C ALA A 65 -8.15 7.28 -15.68
N LEU A 66 -7.11 7.41 -14.87
CA LEU A 66 -7.18 7.22 -13.42
C LEU A 66 -7.81 8.41 -12.71
N HIS A 67 -8.60 8.13 -11.66
CA HIS A 67 -9.11 9.16 -10.77
C HIS A 67 -8.04 9.57 -9.74
N PRO A 68 -7.59 10.84 -9.72
CA PRO A 68 -6.61 11.33 -8.76
C PRO A 68 -7.25 11.62 -7.40
N VAL A 69 -6.61 11.18 -6.32
CA VAL A 69 -6.94 11.52 -4.93
C VAL A 69 -5.70 12.11 -4.28
N LEU A 70 -5.82 13.33 -3.78
CA LEU A 70 -4.74 14.02 -3.08
C LEU A 70 -4.82 13.75 -1.58
N ILE A 71 -3.73 13.27 -0.99
CA ILE A 71 -3.63 13.02 0.44
C ILE A 71 -2.54 13.92 1.03
N PRO A 72 -2.88 14.79 2.00
CA PRO A 72 -1.89 15.60 2.68
C PRO A 72 -0.90 14.71 3.47
N LYS A 73 0.38 15.04 3.39
CA LYS A 73 1.41 14.43 4.23
C LYS A 73 1.65 15.28 5.50
N PRO A 74 2.28 14.71 6.55
CA PRO A 74 2.59 15.46 7.77
C PRO A 74 3.48 16.69 7.55
N ASP A 75 4.30 16.69 6.50
CA ASP A 75 5.16 17.81 6.09
C ASP A 75 4.45 18.89 5.25
N GLY A 76 3.13 18.78 5.09
CA GLY A 76 2.32 19.69 4.27
C GLY A 76 2.39 19.44 2.76
N SER A 77 3.22 18.51 2.29
CA SER A 77 3.25 18.11 0.88
C SER A 77 2.07 17.21 0.53
N LEU A 78 1.79 17.06 -0.77
CA LEU A 78 0.71 16.19 -1.25
C LEU A 78 1.25 14.85 -1.73
N ARG A 79 0.46 13.79 -1.47
CA ARG A 79 0.64 12.47 -2.10
C ARG A 79 -0.49 12.25 -3.08
N LEU A 80 -0.15 11.85 -4.30
CA LEU A 80 -1.11 11.46 -5.31
C LEU A 80 -1.36 9.95 -5.24
N ILE A 81 -2.59 9.59 -4.92
CA ILE A 81 -3.11 8.22 -5.08
C ILE A 81 -4.05 8.21 -6.26
N CYS A 82 -3.99 7.17 -7.07
CA CYS A 82 -4.80 7.04 -8.25
C CYS A 82 -5.71 5.82 -8.17
N ILE A 83 -6.99 6.01 -8.44
CA ILE A 83 -7.99 4.94 -8.38
C ILE A 83 -8.33 4.55 -9.81
N PRO A 84 -8.02 3.31 -10.24
CA PRO A 84 -8.47 2.79 -11.53
C PRO A 84 -9.96 2.46 -11.49
N SER A 85 -10.60 2.41 -12.66
CA SER A 85 -11.96 1.87 -12.80
C SER A 85 -12.05 0.44 -12.25
N ILE A 86 -13.26 -0.02 -11.93
CA ILE A 86 -13.47 -1.40 -11.45
C ILE A 86 -12.96 -2.39 -12.50
N GLN A 87 -13.25 -2.14 -13.78
CA GLN A 87 -12.78 -2.94 -14.90
C GLN A 87 -11.27 -3.06 -14.95
N ASP A 88 -10.56 -1.92 -14.92
CA ASP A 88 -9.10 -1.90 -15.00
C ASP A 88 -8.43 -2.49 -13.76
N ARG A 89 -9.08 -2.34 -12.60
CA ARG A 89 -8.64 -2.99 -11.36
C ARG A 89 -8.70 -4.51 -11.48
N LEU A 90 -9.79 -5.05 -12.06
CA LEU A 90 -9.93 -6.48 -12.30
C LEU A 90 -8.91 -6.99 -13.32
N VAL A 91 -8.74 -6.28 -14.44
CA VAL A 91 -7.75 -6.64 -15.47
C VAL A 91 -6.36 -6.74 -14.85
N GLN A 92 -5.94 -5.72 -14.10
CA GLN A 92 -4.62 -5.71 -13.47
C GLN A 92 -4.45 -6.81 -12.42
N GLN A 93 -5.46 -7.09 -11.61
CA GLN A 93 -5.40 -8.16 -10.60
C GLN A 93 -5.34 -9.55 -11.23
N ILE A 94 -6.10 -9.78 -12.30
CA ILE A 94 -6.11 -11.08 -13.00
C ILE A 94 -4.80 -11.29 -13.75
N ILE A 95 -4.21 -10.25 -14.35
CA ILE A 95 -2.89 -10.34 -14.97
C ILE A 95 -1.81 -10.73 -13.94
N LEU A 96 -1.80 -10.10 -12.76
CA LEU A 96 -0.86 -10.46 -11.69
C LEU A 96 -1.02 -11.92 -11.25
N GLU A 97 -2.27 -12.39 -11.14
CA GLU A 97 -2.55 -13.78 -10.80
C GLU A 97 -2.12 -14.73 -11.93
N TYR A 98 -2.37 -14.36 -13.19
CA TYR A 98 -1.93 -15.10 -14.36
C TYR A 98 -0.39 -15.25 -14.41
N ILE A 99 0.34 -14.16 -14.22
CA ILE A 99 1.82 -14.23 -14.16
C ILE A 99 2.26 -15.11 -13.00
N ARG A 100 1.65 -14.97 -11.82
CA ARG A 100 2.02 -15.74 -10.63
C ARG A 100 1.77 -17.23 -10.77
N GLU A 101 0.62 -17.61 -11.36
CA GLU A 101 0.21 -19.02 -11.44
C GLU A 101 0.80 -19.75 -12.65
N LYS A 102 0.92 -19.08 -13.79
CA LYS A 102 1.40 -19.70 -15.03
C LYS A 102 2.89 -19.50 -15.28
N TYR A 103 3.48 -18.47 -14.68
CA TYR A 103 4.89 -18.12 -14.82
C TYR A 103 5.53 -17.79 -13.47
N PRO A 104 5.47 -18.71 -12.48
CA PRO A 104 5.88 -18.43 -11.10
C PRO A 104 7.37 -18.01 -11.00
N GLU A 105 8.24 -18.56 -11.83
CA GLU A 105 9.67 -18.18 -11.89
C GLU A 105 9.85 -16.73 -12.37
N LYS A 106 9.06 -16.27 -13.33
CA LYS A 106 9.09 -14.87 -13.80
C LYS A 106 8.52 -13.91 -12.76
N TYR A 107 7.44 -14.32 -12.10
CA TYR A 107 6.86 -13.55 -11.00
C TYR A 107 7.85 -13.44 -9.83
N LYS A 108 8.48 -14.55 -9.44
CA LYS A 108 9.48 -14.59 -8.38
C LYS A 108 10.69 -13.73 -8.72
N LEU A 109 11.21 -13.83 -9.95
CA LEU A 109 12.31 -13.02 -10.41
C LEU A 109 12.04 -11.51 -10.24
N ALA A 110 10.85 -11.04 -10.59
CA ALA A 110 10.46 -9.64 -10.43
C ALA A 110 10.26 -9.21 -8.97
N THR A 111 9.96 -10.13 -8.04
CA THR A 111 9.47 -9.78 -6.69
C THR A 111 10.33 -10.33 -5.55
N ASP A 112 11.36 -11.13 -5.82
CA ASP A 112 12.08 -11.91 -4.80
C ASP A 112 12.73 -11.06 -3.70
N TYR A 113 13.20 -9.88 -4.04
CA TYR A 113 13.89 -8.99 -3.11
C TYR A 113 12.97 -7.93 -2.47
N ASP A 114 11.74 -7.77 -2.95
CA ASP A 114 10.81 -6.75 -2.47
C ASP A 114 9.71 -7.35 -1.60
N PHE A 115 9.80 -7.15 -0.30
CA PHE A 115 8.78 -7.59 0.64
C PHE A 115 7.42 -6.93 0.45
N SER A 116 7.33 -5.77 -0.20
CA SER A 116 6.05 -5.12 -0.50
C SER A 116 5.20 -5.90 -1.51
N SER A 117 5.85 -6.68 -2.36
CA SER A 117 5.22 -7.56 -3.36
C SER A 117 4.83 -8.92 -2.79
N LYS A 118 5.33 -9.29 -1.59
CA LYS A 118 5.13 -10.59 -0.94
C LYS A 118 4.05 -10.57 0.14
N LYS A 119 2.92 -9.92 -0.11
CA LYS A 119 1.85 -9.78 0.90
C LYS A 119 1.33 -11.12 1.42
N GLU A 120 1.23 -12.12 0.57
CA GLU A 120 0.74 -13.47 0.93
C GLU A 120 1.76 -14.26 1.77
N GLU A 121 3.04 -13.89 1.71
CA GLU A 121 4.13 -14.47 2.50
C GLU A 121 4.44 -13.69 3.80
N GLY A 122 3.56 -12.77 4.20
CA GLY A 122 3.70 -11.98 5.42
C GLY A 122 4.12 -10.53 5.20
N GLY A 123 4.48 -10.11 3.98
CA GLY A 123 4.71 -8.71 3.60
C GLY A 123 5.56 -7.91 4.60
N ALA A 124 4.98 -6.86 5.21
CA ALA A 124 5.66 -6.00 6.17
C ALA A 124 6.11 -6.74 7.45
N ILE A 125 5.33 -7.71 7.94
CA ILE A 125 5.71 -8.52 9.12
C ILE A 125 6.97 -9.31 8.81
N LYS A 126 7.01 -9.99 7.67
CA LYS A 126 8.19 -10.76 7.25
C LYS A 126 9.42 -9.87 7.07
N ALA A 127 9.24 -8.68 6.43
CA ALA A 127 10.31 -7.71 6.28
C ALA A 127 10.88 -7.26 7.63
N ARG A 128 10.02 -6.95 8.60
CA ARG A 128 10.44 -6.56 9.97
C ARG A 128 11.15 -7.69 10.70
N CYS A 129 10.63 -8.91 10.61
CA CYS A 129 11.29 -10.08 11.23
C CYS A 129 12.71 -10.29 10.68
N VAL A 130 12.90 -10.22 9.36
CA VAL A 130 14.22 -10.35 8.73
C VAL A 130 15.13 -9.18 9.13
N ALA A 131 14.62 -7.95 9.08
CA ALA A 131 15.36 -6.76 9.47
C ALA A 131 15.79 -6.80 10.95
N LEU A 132 14.92 -7.24 11.86
CA LEU A 132 15.22 -7.40 13.28
C LEU A 132 16.28 -8.48 13.52
N GLY A 133 16.24 -9.58 12.75
CA GLY A 133 17.27 -10.62 12.76
C GLY A 133 18.64 -10.05 12.40
N PHE A 134 18.75 -9.27 11.34
CA PHE A 134 20.00 -8.58 10.98
C PHE A 134 20.37 -7.51 11.99
N ARG A 135 19.41 -6.75 12.53
CA ARG A 135 19.69 -5.73 13.54
C ARG A 135 20.39 -6.29 14.79
N ASN A 136 20.09 -7.52 15.15
CA ASN A 136 20.74 -8.22 16.27
C ASN A 136 22.13 -8.78 15.94
N GLN A 137 22.51 -8.83 14.66
CA GLN A 137 23.83 -9.31 14.23
C GLN A 137 24.79 -8.17 13.89
N TYR A 138 24.27 -7.00 13.50
CA TYR A 138 25.05 -5.87 12.99
C TYR A 138 24.90 -4.65 13.88
N SER A 139 26.03 -4.04 14.24
CA SER A 139 26.07 -2.87 15.13
C SER A 139 25.59 -1.57 14.47
N HIS A 140 25.75 -1.44 13.17
CA HIS A 140 25.41 -0.24 12.43
C HIS A 140 24.28 -0.51 11.44
N VAL A 141 23.40 0.47 11.30
CA VAL A 141 22.30 0.44 10.33
C VAL A 141 22.30 1.73 9.53
N LEU A 142 22.28 1.60 8.22
CA LEU A 142 21.97 2.67 7.28
C LEU A 142 20.49 2.52 6.90
N LYS A 143 19.70 3.54 7.16
CA LYS A 143 18.32 3.64 6.67
C LYS A 143 18.22 4.79 5.68
N THR A 144 17.53 4.58 4.57
CA THR A 144 17.25 5.59 3.55
C THR A 144 15.93 5.27 2.84
N ASP A 145 15.41 6.23 2.08
CA ASP A 145 14.28 6.01 1.21
C ASP A 145 14.56 6.56 -0.20
N ILE A 146 14.02 5.91 -1.23
CA ILE A 146 14.22 6.37 -2.62
C ILE A 146 13.34 7.60 -2.86
N SER A 147 13.97 8.71 -3.28
CA SER A 147 13.30 10.00 -3.42
C SER A 147 12.22 9.98 -4.50
N ALA A 148 10.98 10.36 -4.12
CA ALA A 148 9.84 10.44 -5.04
C ALA A 148 9.70 9.19 -5.94
N PHE A 149 9.88 8.00 -5.37
CA PHE A 149 10.10 6.73 -6.05
C PHE A 149 9.14 6.51 -7.22
N PHE A 150 7.85 6.40 -6.96
CA PHE A 150 6.85 6.11 -7.99
C PHE A 150 6.76 7.19 -9.08
N ASP A 151 7.03 8.45 -8.74
CA ASP A 151 7.02 9.57 -9.68
C ASP A 151 8.23 9.57 -10.62
N ASN A 152 9.35 8.98 -10.18
CA ASN A 152 10.63 8.95 -10.91
C ASN A 152 10.87 7.65 -11.69
N LEU A 153 9.97 6.66 -11.59
CA LEU A 153 10.09 5.43 -12.37
C LEU A 153 9.98 5.75 -13.88
N ASP A 154 11.04 5.50 -14.64
CA ASP A 154 11.03 5.70 -16.08
C ASP A 154 10.27 4.57 -16.78
N ARG A 155 9.16 4.91 -17.45
CA ARG A 155 8.29 3.97 -18.16
C ARG A 155 9.02 3.15 -19.23
N LYS A 156 10.07 3.74 -19.87
CA LYS A 156 10.89 3.05 -20.87
C LYS A 156 11.74 1.94 -20.25
N ILE A 157 12.29 2.18 -19.05
CA ILE A 157 13.04 1.15 -18.31
C ILE A 157 12.11 0.03 -17.88
N ILE A 158 10.91 0.35 -17.37
CA ILE A 158 9.92 -0.70 -17.03
C ILE A 158 9.56 -1.52 -18.26
N LYS A 159 9.26 -0.88 -19.38
CA LYS A 159 8.95 -1.58 -20.63
C LYS A 159 10.07 -2.52 -21.05
N LYS A 160 11.31 -2.03 -21.06
CA LYS A 160 12.49 -2.85 -21.37
C LYS A 160 12.59 -4.06 -20.44
N ASN A 161 12.40 -3.88 -19.13
CA ASN A 161 12.48 -4.97 -18.16
C ASN A 161 11.32 -5.96 -18.34
N ILE A 162 10.12 -5.52 -18.71
CA ILE A 162 9.01 -6.42 -19.07
C ILE A 162 9.38 -7.26 -20.28
N ASP A 163 9.88 -6.64 -21.34
CA ASP A 163 10.22 -7.34 -22.59
C ASP A 163 11.31 -8.42 -22.34
N ILE A 164 12.32 -8.12 -21.52
CA ILE A 164 13.45 -9.00 -21.24
C ILE A 164 13.10 -10.08 -20.21
N GLN A 165 12.49 -9.69 -19.08
CA GLN A 165 12.37 -10.56 -17.91
C GLN A 165 11.02 -11.26 -17.86
N ILE A 166 9.95 -10.63 -18.32
CA ILE A 166 8.61 -11.21 -18.35
C ILE A 166 8.33 -11.85 -19.71
N GLY A 167 8.38 -11.10 -20.81
CA GLY A 167 8.34 -11.62 -22.19
C GLY A 167 7.14 -12.52 -22.48
N ILE A 168 5.94 -12.21 -21.92
CA ILE A 168 4.71 -12.97 -22.16
C ILE A 168 3.90 -12.26 -23.26
N LYS A 169 4.01 -12.74 -24.48
CA LYS A 169 3.42 -12.10 -25.69
C LYS A 169 1.92 -11.90 -25.63
N GLU A 170 1.21 -12.76 -24.90
CA GLU A 170 -0.26 -12.70 -24.79
C GLU A 170 -0.76 -11.45 -24.06
N ILE A 171 0.05 -10.90 -23.14
CA ILE A 171 -0.32 -9.78 -22.27
C ILE A 171 0.58 -8.55 -22.45
N ASP A 172 1.60 -8.61 -23.30
CA ASP A 172 2.59 -7.54 -23.48
C ASP A 172 1.95 -6.20 -23.83
N PHE A 173 0.99 -6.21 -24.76
CA PHE A 173 0.28 -5.00 -25.17
C PHE A 173 -0.58 -4.41 -24.04
N ILE A 174 -1.17 -5.27 -23.19
CA ILE A 174 -1.97 -4.82 -22.02
C ILE A 174 -1.04 -4.17 -21.01
N LEU A 175 0.11 -4.82 -20.71
CA LEU A 175 1.12 -4.29 -19.79
C LEU A 175 1.64 -2.93 -20.26
N GLU A 176 1.89 -2.75 -21.56
CA GLU A 176 2.30 -1.48 -22.14
C GLU A 176 1.24 -0.38 -21.95
N LYS A 177 -0.03 -0.69 -22.15
CA LYS A 177 -1.14 0.25 -21.90
C LYS A 177 -1.23 0.64 -20.43
N ILE A 178 -1.08 -0.34 -19.51
CA ILE A 178 -1.13 -0.09 -18.06
C ILE A 178 0.05 0.77 -17.60
N ILE A 179 1.26 0.57 -18.12
CA ILE A 179 2.41 1.44 -17.80
C ILE A 179 2.14 2.89 -18.18
N ASN A 180 1.49 3.10 -19.33
CA ASN A 180 1.25 4.42 -19.90
C ASN A 180 -0.05 5.09 -19.43
N ILE A 181 -0.86 4.40 -18.62
CA ILE A 181 -2.08 4.97 -18.05
C ILE A 181 -1.78 6.24 -17.25
N ASP A 182 -2.63 7.24 -17.37
CA ASP A 182 -2.45 8.50 -16.66
C ASP A 182 -3.75 9.00 -16.03
N ILE A 183 -3.62 10.07 -15.24
CA ILE A 183 -4.75 10.73 -14.59
C ILE A 183 -5.55 11.58 -15.60
N LYS A 184 -6.86 11.63 -15.39
CA LYS A 184 -7.70 12.66 -15.98
C LYS A 184 -7.60 13.89 -15.07
N LEU A 185 -7.16 15.01 -15.63
CA LEU A 185 -7.15 16.27 -14.88
C LEU A 185 -8.60 16.74 -14.65
N PRO A 186 -8.95 17.13 -13.42
CA PRO A 186 -10.24 17.76 -13.17
C PRO A 186 -10.32 19.13 -13.84
N PRO A 187 -11.52 19.70 -14.03
CA PRO A 187 -11.64 21.08 -14.50
C PRO A 187 -10.86 22.04 -13.59
N PRO A 188 -10.10 23.02 -14.13
CA PRO A 188 -9.26 23.90 -13.31
C PRO A 188 -9.99 24.66 -12.20
N HIS A 189 -11.28 24.98 -12.42
CA HIS A 189 -12.14 25.67 -11.45
C HIS A 189 -12.76 24.77 -10.36
N SER A 190 -12.57 23.46 -10.44
CA SER A 190 -13.17 22.49 -9.52
C SER A 190 -12.28 22.14 -8.33
N ILE A 191 -11.01 22.57 -8.34
CA ILE A 191 -10.03 22.35 -7.27
C ILE A 191 -9.14 23.59 -7.10
N GLU A 192 -8.39 23.64 -6.00
CA GLU A 192 -7.45 24.73 -5.76
C GLU A 192 -6.36 24.78 -6.85
N SER A 193 -5.93 25.99 -7.25
CA SER A 193 -4.91 26.19 -8.29
C SER A 193 -3.61 25.46 -7.97
N LYS A 194 -3.20 25.42 -6.70
CA LYS A 194 -2.02 24.68 -6.23
C LYS A 194 -2.15 23.17 -6.47
N GLU A 195 -3.30 22.60 -6.21
CA GLU A 195 -3.60 21.17 -6.42
C GLU A 195 -3.64 20.83 -7.91
N PHE A 196 -4.24 21.72 -8.72
CA PHE A 196 -4.29 21.57 -10.17
C PHE A 196 -2.88 21.54 -10.79
N GLU A 197 -2.03 22.51 -10.45
CA GLU A 197 -0.65 22.55 -10.93
C GLU A 197 0.18 21.35 -10.44
N PHE A 198 -0.05 20.89 -9.21
CA PHE A 198 0.56 19.67 -8.71
C PHE A 198 0.17 18.46 -9.57
N LEU A 199 -1.12 18.24 -9.86
CA LEU A 199 -1.60 17.14 -10.70
C LEU A 199 -1.01 17.24 -12.13
N LYS A 200 -1.01 18.44 -12.71
CA LYS A 200 -0.46 18.70 -14.02
C LYS A 200 1.04 18.38 -14.11
N SER A 201 1.82 18.69 -13.07
CA SER A 201 3.24 18.38 -12.98
C SER A 201 3.54 16.88 -12.95
N LYS A 202 2.57 16.05 -12.51
CA LYS A 202 2.70 14.59 -12.44
C LYS A 202 2.33 13.88 -13.73
N LYS A 203 1.53 14.51 -14.60
CA LYS A 203 1.04 13.88 -15.82
C LYS A 203 2.22 13.50 -16.76
N GLY A 204 2.15 12.31 -17.34
CA GLY A 204 3.17 11.77 -18.25
C GLY A 204 4.43 11.20 -17.58
N LYS A 205 4.53 11.24 -16.23
CA LYS A 205 5.74 10.81 -15.50
C LYS A 205 5.41 9.66 -14.53
N GLY A 206 6.38 8.79 -14.35
CA GLY A 206 6.33 7.75 -13.32
C GLY A 206 5.21 6.72 -13.49
N ILE A 207 5.01 5.95 -12.43
CA ILE A 207 3.90 4.98 -12.27
C ILE A 207 2.98 5.47 -11.16
N ARG A 208 1.68 5.31 -11.34
CA ARG A 208 0.69 5.84 -10.39
C ARG A 208 0.54 4.93 -9.17
N GLN A 209 0.63 5.51 -7.97
CA GLN A 209 0.31 4.79 -6.72
C GLN A 209 -1.20 4.50 -6.66
N GLY A 210 -1.56 3.30 -6.19
CA GLY A 210 -2.96 2.88 -6.05
C GLY A 210 -3.45 1.88 -7.10
N MET A 211 -2.71 1.68 -8.17
CA MET A 211 -2.99 0.61 -9.13
C MET A 211 -2.53 -0.76 -8.60
N PRO A 212 -3.25 -1.86 -8.86
CA PRO A 212 -2.82 -3.20 -8.45
C PRO A 212 -1.42 -3.59 -8.94
N MET A 213 -1.04 -3.21 -10.15
CA MET A 213 0.26 -3.56 -10.74
C MET A 213 1.41 -2.66 -10.34
N SER A 214 1.19 -1.56 -9.63
CA SER A 214 2.26 -0.58 -9.35
C SER A 214 3.42 -1.16 -8.56
N SER A 215 3.15 -1.98 -7.55
CA SER A 215 4.21 -2.64 -6.76
C SER A 215 5.01 -3.64 -7.61
N PHE A 216 4.35 -4.38 -8.52
CA PHE A 216 5.02 -5.30 -9.43
C PHE A 216 5.96 -4.56 -10.39
N PHE A 217 5.50 -3.47 -11.01
CA PHE A 217 6.35 -2.64 -11.86
C PHE A 217 7.52 -2.00 -11.11
N ALA A 218 7.27 -1.57 -9.87
CA ALA A 218 8.31 -1.01 -9.01
C ALA A 218 9.39 -2.05 -8.64
N SER A 219 8.98 -3.27 -8.31
CA SER A 219 9.91 -4.37 -8.04
C SER A 219 10.71 -4.75 -9.28
N LEU A 220 10.06 -4.86 -10.44
CA LEU A 220 10.70 -5.16 -11.70
C LEU A 220 11.69 -4.07 -12.11
N TYR A 221 11.39 -2.80 -11.83
CA TYR A 221 12.28 -1.68 -12.08
C TYR A 221 13.58 -1.77 -11.29
N LEU A 222 13.51 -2.20 -10.03
CA LEU A 222 14.65 -2.31 -9.13
C LEU A 222 15.37 -3.67 -9.21
N TYR A 223 14.98 -4.56 -10.11
CA TYR A 223 15.55 -5.90 -10.20
C TYR A 223 17.08 -5.92 -10.32
N ASP A 224 17.64 -5.12 -11.24
CA ASP A 224 19.09 -5.06 -11.44
C ASP A 224 19.82 -4.46 -10.22
N PHE A 225 19.22 -3.46 -9.57
CA PHE A 225 19.71 -2.90 -8.30
C PHE A 225 19.73 -3.96 -7.19
N ASP A 226 18.65 -4.71 -7.02
CA ASP A 226 18.56 -5.75 -6.00
C ASP A 226 19.58 -6.89 -6.27
N ASN A 227 19.75 -7.29 -7.51
CA ASN A 227 20.78 -8.26 -7.92
C ASN A 227 22.18 -7.75 -7.60
N PHE A 228 22.48 -6.48 -7.88
CA PHE A 228 23.76 -5.89 -7.54
C PHE A 228 24.01 -5.93 -6.02
N MET A 229 23.03 -5.55 -5.20
CA MET A 229 23.12 -5.60 -3.74
C MET A 229 23.42 -7.04 -3.25
N ASN A 230 22.77 -8.02 -3.86
CA ASN A 230 22.97 -9.43 -3.52
C ASN A 230 24.37 -9.94 -3.94
N ILE A 231 24.83 -9.64 -5.17
CA ILE A 231 26.17 -9.99 -5.65
C ILE A 231 27.27 -9.38 -4.77
N LYS A 232 27.07 -8.13 -4.29
CA LYS A 232 27.98 -7.47 -3.36
C LYS A 232 27.86 -7.99 -1.92
N ASN A 233 26.98 -8.98 -1.68
CA ASN A 233 26.71 -9.53 -0.34
C ASN A 233 26.35 -8.46 0.71
N ILE A 234 25.70 -7.40 0.28
CA ILE A 234 25.20 -6.36 1.17
C ILE A 234 23.96 -6.89 1.88
N LYS A 235 23.94 -6.85 3.20
CA LYS A 235 22.78 -7.29 4.00
C LYS A 235 21.78 -6.15 4.09
N TYR A 236 20.61 -6.34 3.48
CA TYR A 236 19.58 -5.30 3.44
C TYR A 236 18.16 -5.92 3.44
N VAL A 237 17.19 -5.07 3.72
CA VAL A 237 15.76 -5.36 3.53
C VAL A 237 15.15 -4.18 2.81
N ARG A 238 14.41 -4.45 1.74
CA ARG A 238 13.68 -3.46 0.96
C ARG A 238 12.17 -3.71 1.02
N TYR A 239 11.43 -2.64 1.23
CA TYR A 239 9.97 -2.62 1.14
C TYR A 239 9.55 -1.43 0.28
N ALA A 240 9.28 -1.66 -0.99
CA ALA A 240 9.10 -0.64 -2.02
C ALA A 240 10.30 0.33 -2.08
N ASP A 241 10.12 1.57 -1.64
CA ASP A 241 11.15 2.63 -1.55
C ASP A 241 11.92 2.66 -0.23
N ASP A 242 11.42 2.01 0.81
CA ASP A 242 12.06 1.99 2.14
C ASP A 242 13.18 0.94 2.18
N LEU A 243 14.41 1.39 2.40
CA LEU A 243 15.63 0.59 2.38
C LEU A 243 16.36 0.66 3.72
N ILE A 244 16.60 -0.50 4.32
CA ILE A 244 17.41 -0.64 5.54
C ILE A 244 18.58 -1.59 5.28
N VAL A 245 19.81 -1.14 5.57
CA VAL A 245 21.07 -1.84 5.30
C VAL A 245 21.84 -2.06 6.57
N PHE A 246 22.36 -3.25 6.78
CA PHE A 246 23.03 -3.67 8.01
C PHE A 246 24.54 -3.77 7.78
N CYS A 247 25.33 -3.16 8.68
CA CYS A 247 26.76 -2.97 8.54
C CYS A 247 27.49 -3.24 9.84
N SER A 248 28.73 -3.73 9.74
CA SER A 248 29.61 -3.96 10.89
C SER A 248 30.30 -2.67 11.39
N SER A 249 30.41 -1.63 10.53
CA SER A 249 31.05 -0.36 10.86
C SER A 249 30.40 0.83 10.16
N TYR A 250 30.65 2.03 10.71
CA TYR A 250 30.24 3.30 10.12
C TYR A 250 30.88 3.52 8.73
N LYS A 251 32.16 3.12 8.58
CA LYS A 251 32.88 3.20 7.29
C LYS A 251 32.18 2.35 6.23
N GLN A 252 31.83 1.11 6.57
CA GLN A 252 31.09 0.22 5.68
C GLN A 252 29.72 0.79 5.31
N ALA A 253 29.00 1.38 6.27
CA ALA A 253 27.70 2.00 6.00
C ALA A 253 27.82 3.18 5.01
N LYS A 254 28.85 4.03 5.14
CA LYS A 254 29.14 5.09 4.17
C LYS A 254 29.50 4.55 2.79
N GLN A 255 30.32 3.51 2.72
CA GLN A 255 30.67 2.86 1.45
C GLN A 255 29.44 2.27 0.77
N ASN A 256 28.59 1.56 1.52
CA ASN A 256 27.34 1.02 0.99
C ASN A 256 26.40 2.12 0.50
N LEU A 257 26.31 3.27 1.20
CA LEU A 257 25.50 4.40 0.74
C LEU A 257 25.99 4.95 -0.62
N LEU A 258 27.30 5.05 -0.82
CA LEU A 258 27.87 5.48 -2.11
C LEU A 258 27.54 4.47 -3.22
N LEU A 259 27.72 3.16 -2.97
CA LEU A 259 27.37 2.12 -3.93
C LEU A 259 25.87 2.15 -4.28
N ILE A 260 25.00 2.35 -3.29
CA ILE A 260 23.54 2.47 -3.52
C ILE A 260 23.24 3.67 -4.40
N LYS A 261 23.87 4.83 -4.13
CA LYS A 261 23.69 6.03 -4.96
C LYS A 261 24.13 5.81 -6.41
N ASP A 262 25.32 5.24 -6.60
CA ASP A 262 25.88 4.98 -7.92
C ASP A 262 24.99 4.03 -8.74
N GLU A 263 24.45 2.97 -8.12
CA GLU A 263 23.55 2.05 -8.82
C GLU A 263 22.19 2.66 -9.14
N LEU A 264 21.59 3.41 -8.18
CA LEU A 264 20.29 4.05 -8.40
C LEU A 264 20.33 5.13 -9.46
N ILE A 265 21.44 5.90 -9.56
CA ILE A 265 21.64 6.92 -10.61
C ILE A 265 21.58 6.30 -12.01
N LYS A 266 22.12 5.09 -12.22
CA LYS A 266 22.06 4.38 -13.50
C LYS A 266 20.64 4.17 -14.01
N ILE A 267 19.70 4.04 -13.08
CA ILE A 267 18.27 3.87 -13.35
C ILE A 267 17.46 5.14 -12.99
N LYS A 268 18.08 6.31 -12.99
CA LYS A 268 17.44 7.64 -12.79
C LYS A 268 16.73 7.79 -11.45
N LEU A 269 17.17 7.08 -10.41
CA LEU A 269 16.68 7.20 -9.05
C LEU A 269 17.75 7.78 -8.14
N THR A 270 17.32 8.37 -7.02
CA THR A 270 18.21 8.97 -6.03
C THR A 270 17.75 8.65 -4.61
N VAL A 271 18.69 8.69 -3.68
CA VAL A 271 18.42 8.70 -2.23
C VAL A 271 18.96 10.01 -1.64
N PRO A 272 18.36 10.55 -0.56
CA PRO A 272 18.84 11.75 0.10
C PRO A 272 20.28 11.60 0.63
N ASP A 273 20.99 12.71 0.75
CA ASP A 273 22.30 12.74 1.39
C ASP A 273 22.23 12.45 2.87
N LEU A 274 23.38 12.07 3.45
CA LEU A 274 23.53 11.86 4.88
C LEU A 274 23.68 13.20 5.59
N GLU A 275 22.56 13.83 5.94
CA GLU A 275 22.49 15.11 6.64
C GLU A 275 21.49 15.03 7.80
N GLU A 276 21.60 15.93 8.80
CA GLU A 276 20.82 15.87 10.04
C GLU A 276 19.30 15.87 9.88
N ARG A 277 18.77 16.41 8.80
CA ARG A 277 17.30 16.52 8.56
C ARG A 277 16.78 15.66 7.43
N THR A 278 17.61 14.74 6.92
CA THR A 278 17.19 13.86 5.82
C THR A 278 16.66 12.54 6.34
N LYS A 279 15.99 11.80 5.46
CA LYS A 279 15.55 10.42 5.74
C LYS A 279 16.71 9.42 5.74
N THR A 280 17.90 9.81 5.23
CA THR A 280 19.10 8.97 5.23
C THR A 280 19.85 9.15 6.53
N LYS A 281 19.98 8.08 7.31
CA LYS A 281 20.69 8.09 8.59
C LYS A 281 21.49 6.81 8.81
N ILE A 282 22.64 6.95 9.47
CA ILE A 282 23.44 5.82 9.97
C ILE A 282 23.41 5.87 11.50
N VAL A 283 22.97 4.78 12.11
CA VAL A 283 22.89 4.67 13.57
C VAL A 283 23.71 3.49 14.07
N LYS A 284 24.37 3.67 15.22
CA LYS A 284 25.11 2.61 15.92
C LYS A 284 24.38 2.27 17.22
N ASN A 285 23.94 1.04 17.38
CA ASN A 285 23.29 0.51 18.59
C ASN A 285 22.15 1.38 19.16
N GLN A 286 21.54 2.22 18.33
CA GLN A 286 20.39 3.06 18.69
C GLN A 286 19.10 2.48 18.13
N SER A 287 17.98 2.94 18.67
CA SER A 287 16.65 2.64 18.11
C SER A 287 16.51 3.12 16.68
N ILE A 288 15.77 2.37 15.88
CA ILE A 288 15.46 2.73 14.50
C ILE A 288 14.04 2.30 14.12
N ASP A 289 13.34 3.20 13.44
CA ASP A 289 12.00 2.91 12.91
C ASP A 289 12.10 2.17 11.58
N PHE A 290 11.31 1.12 11.42
CA PHE A 290 11.16 0.43 10.15
C PHE A 290 9.73 -0.13 10.00
N LEU A 291 9.06 0.23 8.92
CA LEU A 291 7.69 -0.20 8.58
C LEU A 291 6.70 -0.06 9.75
N GLY A 292 6.73 1.08 10.44
CA GLY A 292 5.79 1.43 11.49
C GLY A 292 6.10 0.84 12.87
N LEU A 293 7.16 0.06 13.02
CA LEU A 293 7.69 -0.37 14.31
C LEU A 293 9.04 0.28 14.60
N GLU A 294 9.37 0.40 15.86
CA GLU A 294 10.67 0.84 16.37
C GLU A 294 11.45 -0.36 16.91
N PHE A 295 12.66 -0.58 16.40
CA PHE A 295 13.57 -1.57 16.96
C PHE A 295 14.36 -0.93 18.10
N ARG A 296 14.05 -1.30 19.36
CA ARG A 296 14.67 -0.80 20.59
C ARG A 296 15.60 -1.84 21.19
N TYR A 297 16.73 -1.37 21.72
CA TYR A 297 17.63 -2.22 22.50
C TYR A 297 17.07 -2.43 23.91
N THR A 298 16.97 -3.68 24.35
CA THR A 298 16.38 -4.06 25.64
C THR A 298 17.43 -4.55 26.66
N GLY A 299 18.68 -4.10 26.52
CA GLY A 299 19.81 -4.50 27.38
C GLY A 299 20.56 -5.74 26.89
N LYS A 300 19.93 -6.65 26.17
CA LYS A 300 20.53 -7.86 25.64
C LYS A 300 20.46 -7.95 24.11
N TYR A 301 19.32 -7.58 23.54
CA TYR A 301 19.07 -7.62 22.10
C TYR A 301 18.01 -6.59 21.70
N PHE A 302 17.88 -6.34 20.40
CA PHE A 302 16.83 -5.49 19.86
C PHE A 302 15.51 -6.25 19.78
N ARG A 303 14.42 -5.54 20.11
CA ARG A 303 13.04 -5.99 19.93
C ARG A 303 12.21 -4.94 19.20
N SER A 304 11.10 -5.36 18.60
CA SER A 304 10.16 -4.48 17.89
C SER A 304 9.08 -3.97 18.83
N PHE A 305 8.83 -2.66 18.79
CA PHE A 305 7.78 -2.00 19.58
C PHE A 305 6.92 -1.11 18.69
N ILE A 306 5.65 -1.02 19.02
CA ILE A 306 4.73 -0.04 18.44
C ILE A 306 5.10 1.33 19.02
N PRO A 307 5.42 2.35 18.19
CA PRO A 307 5.76 3.68 18.69
C PRO A 307 4.52 4.45 19.15
N ASN A 308 4.69 5.41 20.08
CA ASN A 308 3.59 6.24 20.62
C ASN A 308 2.78 6.93 19.53
N SER A 309 3.43 7.40 18.46
CA SER A 309 2.73 8.02 17.32
C SER A 309 1.73 7.10 16.64
N THR A 310 1.86 5.78 16.75
CA THR A 310 0.88 4.81 16.24
C THR A 310 -0.31 4.72 17.18
N PHE A 311 -0.12 4.73 18.50
CA PHE A 311 -1.22 4.79 19.47
C PHE A 311 -2.06 6.05 19.26
N GLU A 312 -1.42 7.22 19.11
CA GLU A 312 -2.10 8.49 18.80
C GLU A 312 -2.93 8.41 17.52
N LYS A 313 -2.40 7.80 16.45
CA LYS A 313 -3.13 7.61 15.19
C LYS A 313 -4.34 6.70 15.34
N VAL A 314 -4.23 5.62 16.10
CA VAL A 314 -5.37 4.72 16.40
C VAL A 314 -6.42 5.48 17.17
N SER A 315 -6.02 6.18 18.25
CA SER A 315 -6.89 6.99 19.10
C SER A 315 -7.66 8.02 18.29
N THR A 316 -6.95 8.80 17.46
CA THR A 316 -7.56 9.82 16.59
C THR A 316 -8.58 9.22 15.63
N LYS A 317 -8.27 8.08 15.00
CA LYS A 317 -9.18 7.41 14.07
C LYS A 317 -10.43 6.88 14.75
N LEU A 318 -10.32 6.31 15.94
CA LEU A 318 -11.46 5.77 16.68
C LEU A 318 -12.32 6.89 17.27
N LEU A 319 -11.70 7.93 17.86
CA LEU A 319 -12.40 9.10 18.39
C LEU A 319 -13.14 9.90 17.32
N ALA A 320 -12.81 9.75 16.05
CA ALA A 320 -13.56 10.37 14.96
C ALA A 320 -15.04 9.90 14.87
N TYR A 321 -15.37 8.78 15.54
CA TYR A 321 -16.73 8.21 15.60
C TYR A 321 -17.50 8.58 16.88
N ASP A 322 -16.95 9.38 17.79
CA ASP A 322 -17.48 9.68 19.11
C ASP A 322 -18.71 10.61 19.13
N SER A 323 -19.18 11.09 17.98
CA SER A 323 -20.26 12.05 17.86
C SER A 323 -21.37 11.54 16.95
N LEU A 324 -22.60 11.41 17.51
CA LEU A 324 -23.80 11.02 16.78
C LEU A 324 -24.04 11.93 15.55
N ASN A 325 -23.98 13.26 15.73
CA ASN A 325 -24.19 14.23 14.66
C ASN A 325 -23.16 14.10 13.53
N LYS A 326 -21.88 13.82 13.85
CA LYS A 326 -20.86 13.59 12.83
C LYS A 326 -21.11 12.31 12.05
N ASN A 327 -21.56 11.25 12.71
CA ASN A 327 -21.87 9.96 12.07
C ASN A 327 -23.10 10.08 11.16
N ILE A 328 -24.16 10.79 11.59
CA ILE A 328 -25.34 11.08 10.77
C ILE A 328 -24.96 11.90 9.52
N LYS A 329 -24.14 12.95 9.68
CA LYS A 329 -23.65 13.74 8.52
C LYS A 329 -22.84 12.90 7.52
N ARG A 330 -22.19 11.83 7.98
CA ARG A 330 -21.49 10.85 7.14
C ARG A 330 -22.41 9.78 6.58
N GLN A 331 -23.71 9.89 6.78
CA GLN A 331 -24.74 8.92 6.37
C GLN A 331 -24.47 7.49 6.90
N LYS A 332 -23.94 7.40 8.14
CA LYS A 332 -23.65 6.12 8.82
C LYS A 332 -24.71 5.85 9.87
N ASN A 333 -25.26 4.65 9.81
CA ASN A 333 -26.06 4.08 10.89
C ASN A 333 -25.16 3.46 11.98
N PHE A 334 -25.73 3.06 13.11
CA PHE A 334 -24.96 2.51 14.23
C PHE A 334 -24.23 1.21 13.90
N PRO A 335 -24.82 0.22 13.21
CA PRO A 335 -24.11 -0.93 12.69
C PRO A 335 -22.89 -0.59 11.81
N ASP A 336 -23.00 0.41 10.94
CA ASP A 336 -21.87 0.86 10.10
C ASP A 336 -20.72 1.42 10.95
N VAL A 337 -21.05 2.18 12.01
CA VAL A 337 -20.05 2.69 12.96
C VAL A 337 -19.32 1.55 13.68
N ILE A 338 -20.04 0.55 14.15
CA ILE A 338 -19.46 -0.64 14.80
C ILE A 338 -18.55 -1.38 13.80
N GLN A 339 -19.02 -1.58 12.58
CA GLN A 339 -18.24 -2.26 11.53
C GLN A 339 -16.94 -1.51 11.22
N ASP A 340 -16.99 -0.20 11.07
CA ASP A 340 -15.81 0.64 10.80
C ASP A 340 -14.80 0.58 11.95
N ILE A 341 -15.28 0.72 13.20
CA ILE A 341 -14.44 0.63 14.39
C ILE A 341 -13.76 -0.74 14.45
N ASN A 342 -14.50 -1.83 14.22
CA ASN A 342 -13.94 -3.18 14.20
C ASN A 342 -12.95 -3.37 13.03
N TYR A 343 -13.24 -2.82 11.86
CA TYR A 343 -12.32 -2.85 10.73
C TYR A 343 -11.00 -2.13 11.04
N ILE A 344 -11.07 -0.94 11.61
CA ILE A 344 -9.90 -0.16 12.03
C ILE A 344 -9.10 -0.94 13.08
N THR A 345 -9.74 -1.43 14.14
CA THR A 345 -9.06 -2.11 15.24
C THR A 345 -8.40 -3.41 14.80
N ASN A 346 -9.11 -4.24 14.03
CA ASN A 346 -8.57 -5.48 13.50
C ASN A 346 -7.42 -5.24 12.52
N GLY A 347 -7.52 -4.17 11.70
CA GLY A 347 -6.43 -3.76 10.81
C GLY A 347 -5.16 -3.40 11.56
N TYR A 348 -5.25 -2.63 12.65
CA TYR A 348 -4.08 -2.30 13.47
C TYR A 348 -3.52 -3.51 14.23
N LYS A 349 -4.37 -4.33 14.85
CA LYS A 349 -3.94 -5.58 15.52
C LYS A 349 -3.20 -6.51 14.58
N ALA A 350 -3.74 -6.73 13.38
CA ALA A 350 -3.09 -7.56 12.36
C ALA A 350 -1.77 -6.93 11.86
N ALA A 351 -1.74 -5.63 11.62
CA ALA A 351 -0.56 -4.94 11.10
C ALA A 351 0.63 -4.93 12.07
N PHE A 352 0.38 -4.99 13.38
CA PHE A 352 1.40 -4.90 14.42
C PHE A 352 1.51 -6.16 15.30
N SER A 353 1.01 -7.30 14.83
CA SER A 353 0.99 -8.56 15.58
C SER A 353 2.37 -9.11 15.96
N ASP A 354 3.44 -8.63 15.29
CA ASP A 354 4.84 -9.00 15.54
C ASP A 354 5.56 -8.07 16.55
N ALA A 355 4.86 -7.10 17.15
CA ALA A 355 5.44 -6.20 18.14
C ALA A 355 5.37 -6.79 19.57
N CYS A 356 6.32 -6.40 20.42
CA CYS A 356 6.39 -6.88 21.81
C CYS A 356 5.34 -6.27 22.73
N ASN A 357 4.80 -5.11 22.40
CA ASN A 357 3.81 -4.37 23.21
C ASN A 357 2.38 -4.40 22.60
N THR A 358 2.01 -5.49 21.97
CA THR A 358 0.66 -5.68 21.41
C THR A 358 -0.43 -5.62 22.48
N SER A 359 -0.15 -6.09 23.71
CA SER A 359 -1.08 -6.01 24.84
C SER A 359 -1.41 -4.56 25.25
N GLU A 360 -0.45 -3.65 25.11
CA GLU A 360 -0.67 -2.22 25.34
C GLU A 360 -1.61 -1.65 24.28
N LEU A 361 -1.42 -2.05 23.01
CA LEU A 361 -2.33 -1.65 21.92
C LEU A 361 -3.76 -2.17 22.14
N ASP A 362 -3.90 -3.43 22.57
CA ASP A 362 -5.20 -4.01 22.86
C ASP A 362 -5.93 -3.28 23.99
N LYS A 363 -5.20 -2.91 25.05
CA LYS A 363 -5.73 -2.14 26.18
C LYS A 363 -6.18 -0.74 25.71
N GLU A 364 -5.32 0.00 25.03
CA GLU A 364 -5.64 1.33 24.49
C GLU A 364 -6.87 1.30 23.59
N ILE A 365 -6.94 0.34 22.64
CA ILE A 365 -8.09 0.16 21.77
C ILE A 365 -9.37 -0.10 22.58
N SER A 366 -9.32 -0.95 23.60
CA SER A 366 -10.48 -1.28 24.42
C SER A 366 -10.99 -0.06 25.19
N GLU A 367 -10.09 0.72 25.80
CA GLU A 367 -10.41 1.96 26.52
C GLU A 367 -11.07 2.99 25.60
N ILE A 368 -10.49 3.19 24.40
CA ILE A 368 -11.06 4.15 23.44
C ILE A 368 -12.40 3.70 22.90
N LYS A 369 -12.57 2.42 22.57
CA LYS A 369 -13.87 1.85 22.16
C LYS A 369 -14.94 2.11 23.22
N THR A 370 -14.64 1.81 24.49
CA THR A 370 -15.52 2.08 25.60
C THR A 370 -15.92 3.56 25.67
N LYS A 371 -14.94 4.47 25.55
CA LYS A 371 -15.19 5.91 25.55
C LYS A 371 -16.07 6.35 24.38
N VAL A 372 -15.82 5.85 23.17
CA VAL A 372 -16.62 6.19 21.98
C VAL A 372 -18.04 5.71 22.12
N PHE A 373 -18.26 4.46 22.52
CA PHE A 373 -19.61 3.90 22.67
C PHE A 373 -20.36 4.52 23.85
N SER A 374 -19.70 4.79 24.99
CA SER A 374 -20.33 5.50 26.10
C SER A 374 -20.85 6.85 25.64
N LYS A 375 -20.06 7.62 24.89
CA LYS A 375 -20.44 8.95 24.41
C LYS A 375 -21.58 8.90 23.38
N LEU A 376 -21.59 7.91 22.49
CA LEU A 376 -22.68 7.71 21.54
C LEU A 376 -23.98 7.30 22.24
N MET A 377 -23.92 6.38 23.19
CA MET A 377 -25.09 5.92 23.93
C MET A 377 -25.65 7.00 24.85
N SER A 378 -24.79 7.77 25.55
CA SER A 378 -25.21 8.90 26.36
C SER A 378 -25.92 9.99 25.53
N SER A 379 -25.64 10.11 24.26
CA SER A 379 -26.32 11.06 23.36
C SER A 379 -27.78 10.68 23.03
N ILE A 380 -28.21 9.45 23.43
CA ILE A 380 -29.58 8.93 23.33
C ILE A 380 -30.08 8.44 24.69
N ASP A 381 -29.57 9.03 25.78
CA ASP A 381 -29.94 8.76 27.17
C ASP A 381 -29.74 7.29 27.64
N ILE A 382 -28.81 6.56 27.03
CA ILE A 382 -28.42 5.20 27.44
C ILE A 382 -27.06 5.23 28.16
N ASP A 383 -27.02 4.79 29.43
CA ASP A 383 -25.75 4.59 30.14
C ASP A 383 -25.18 3.17 29.89
N ILE A 384 -24.07 3.10 29.15
CA ILE A 384 -23.41 1.81 28.87
C ILE A 384 -22.84 1.13 30.12
N ASN A 385 -22.62 1.85 31.22
CA ASN A 385 -22.09 1.28 32.46
C ASN A 385 -23.12 0.39 33.15
N THR A 386 -24.40 0.61 32.93
CA THR A 386 -25.49 -0.23 33.47
C THR A 386 -25.60 -1.60 32.78
N LEU A 387 -24.95 -1.75 31.61
CA LEU A 387 -24.97 -3.01 30.86
C LEU A 387 -23.99 -4.03 31.46
N SER A 388 -24.44 -5.29 31.54
CA SER A 388 -23.58 -6.41 31.91
C SER A 388 -22.45 -6.63 30.87
N ALA A 389 -21.38 -7.33 31.25
CA ALA A 389 -20.29 -7.68 30.34
C ALA A 389 -20.80 -8.44 29.08
N ARG A 390 -21.82 -9.33 29.28
CA ARG A 390 -22.41 -10.07 28.16
C ARG A 390 -23.16 -9.17 27.18
N GLN A 391 -23.90 -8.16 27.69
CA GLN A 391 -24.56 -7.16 26.85
C GLN A 391 -23.57 -6.24 26.13
N LYS A 392 -22.51 -5.78 26.81
CA LYS A 392 -21.44 -4.99 26.21
C LYS A 392 -20.77 -5.75 25.05
N LYS A 393 -20.48 -7.05 25.27
CA LYS A 393 -19.94 -7.93 24.23
C LYS A 393 -20.92 -8.09 23.06
N PHE A 394 -22.21 -8.28 23.33
CA PHE A 394 -23.22 -8.45 22.28
C PHE A 394 -23.41 -7.21 21.41
N PHE A 395 -23.54 -6.02 22.03
CA PHE A 395 -23.83 -4.79 21.30
C PHE A 395 -22.60 -4.12 20.69
N PHE A 396 -21.43 -4.21 21.33
CA PHE A 396 -20.27 -3.36 21.01
C PHE A 396 -18.97 -4.14 20.74
N SER A 397 -18.99 -5.45 20.91
CA SER A 397 -17.75 -6.27 20.86
C SER A 397 -16.68 -5.77 21.85
N LEU A 398 -17.14 -5.32 23.04
CA LEU A 398 -16.27 -4.89 24.14
C LEU A 398 -15.98 -6.03 25.10
#